data_8364eb0f1140c4c70c7bf877dd0a5f17
#
_entry.id   8364eb0f1140c4c70c7bf877dd0a5f17
#
_cell.length_a   1.000
_cell.length_b   1.000
_cell.length_c   1.000
_cell.angle_alpha   90.00
_cell.angle_beta   90.00
_cell.angle_gamma   90.00
#
_symmetry.space_group_name_H-M   'P 1'
#
loop_
_entity.id
_entity.type
_entity.pdbx_description
1 polymer ?
#
loop_
_entity_poly.entity_id
_entity_poly.type
_entity_poly.pdbx_seq_one_letter_code
_entity_poly.pdbx_strand_id
1 'polypeptide(L)'
;MAIIQKTLDEIKAYIQTNPHVPDESRNEALQALAKLACKEVVDNTSFHSVVGFDPHDKPVFWDMTKGNLLVVNKVGKAIDSLGCTMVLVSLILRFSKKQVQYYLFTYDAPPSYLRENEHCTGSVSAIYDKNYNRYGELFAQIFDELKYRKTLSEEELARLPFLVIAFGNFTRYILEADERFSEFYSMLLQEGTSLRVACMIATTRFENEPFYHRYPNSFPCRLVGNVFPATASELLLSVTDQIGNENPPTKKMFFQANKTQTLVQTHHIALGVALNCPILNG
;
A
#
# COMPACT_ATOMS: atom_id res chain seq x y z
N MET A 1 -19.03 -13.90 -6.07
CA MET A 1 -19.46 -12.91 -7.08
C MET A 1 -20.31 -11.78 -6.51
N ALA A 2 -21.35 -12.02 -5.72
CA ALA A 2 -22.20 -10.93 -5.18
C ALA A 2 -21.45 -9.91 -4.30
N ILE A 3 -20.52 -10.37 -3.45
CA ILE A 3 -19.71 -9.48 -2.57
C ILE A 3 -18.78 -8.59 -3.39
N ILE A 4 -18.12 -9.15 -4.39
CA ILE A 4 -17.23 -8.39 -5.30
C ILE A 4 -18.02 -7.31 -6.03
N GLN A 5 -19.22 -7.64 -6.53
CA GLN A 5 -20.07 -6.67 -7.21
C GLN A 5 -20.49 -5.52 -6.29
N LYS A 6 -20.88 -5.82 -5.05
CA LYS A 6 -21.24 -4.81 -4.05
C LYS A 6 -20.07 -3.86 -3.79
N THR A 7 -18.88 -4.40 -3.55
CA THR A 7 -17.66 -3.61 -3.32
C THR A 7 -17.32 -2.74 -4.52
N LEU A 8 -17.43 -3.28 -5.74
CA LEU A 8 -17.24 -2.52 -6.97
C LEU A 8 -18.21 -1.34 -7.10
N ASP A 9 -19.49 -1.56 -6.78
CA ASP A 9 -20.51 -0.52 -6.86
C ASP A 9 -20.29 0.57 -5.80
N GLU A 10 -19.85 0.22 -4.61
CA GLU A 10 -19.46 1.17 -3.55
C GLU A 10 -18.26 2.05 -3.98
N ILE A 11 -17.22 1.44 -4.56
CA ILE A 11 -16.05 2.19 -5.05
C ILE A 11 -16.42 3.09 -6.24
N LYS A 12 -17.23 2.59 -7.18
CA LYS A 12 -17.74 3.38 -8.32
C LYS A 12 -18.55 4.57 -7.83
N ALA A 13 -19.49 4.35 -6.91
CA ALA A 13 -20.30 5.42 -6.33
C ALA A 13 -19.43 6.48 -5.66
N TYR A 14 -18.42 6.07 -4.88
CA TYR A 14 -17.48 7.00 -4.28
C TYR A 14 -16.74 7.85 -5.33
N ILE A 15 -16.19 7.23 -6.38
CA ILE A 15 -15.48 7.93 -7.46
C ILE A 15 -16.41 8.91 -8.18
N GLN A 16 -17.65 8.49 -8.46
CA GLN A 16 -18.63 9.30 -9.21
C GLN A 16 -19.17 10.48 -8.39
N THR A 17 -19.39 10.30 -7.11
CA THR A 17 -19.99 11.31 -6.24
C THR A 17 -19.01 12.23 -5.54
N ASN A 18 -17.69 11.95 -5.59
CA ASN A 18 -16.70 12.77 -4.94
C ASN A 18 -16.49 14.09 -5.72
N PRO A 19 -16.91 15.26 -5.17
CA PRO A 19 -16.83 16.55 -5.88
C PRO A 19 -15.40 17.05 -6.09
N HIS A 20 -14.42 16.47 -5.37
CA HIS A 20 -13.02 16.88 -5.43
C HIS A 20 -12.22 16.10 -6.49
N VAL A 21 -12.85 15.16 -7.20
CA VAL A 21 -12.21 14.38 -8.27
C VAL A 21 -12.53 15.03 -9.63
N PRO A 22 -11.54 15.54 -10.36
CA PRO A 22 -11.74 16.04 -11.72
C PRO A 22 -12.31 14.95 -12.64
N ASP A 23 -13.13 15.33 -13.63
CA ASP A 23 -13.83 14.37 -14.52
C ASP A 23 -12.87 13.45 -15.29
N GLU A 24 -11.72 13.99 -15.75
CA GLU A 24 -10.69 13.19 -16.41
C GLU A 24 -10.15 12.11 -15.46
N SER A 25 -9.86 12.49 -14.24
CA SER A 25 -9.38 11.55 -13.20
C SER A 25 -10.43 10.53 -12.78
N ARG A 26 -11.73 10.87 -12.83
CA ARG A 26 -12.83 9.93 -12.60
C ARG A 26 -12.84 8.83 -13.66
N ASN A 27 -12.77 9.22 -14.93
CA ASN A 27 -12.77 8.26 -16.03
C ASN A 27 -11.58 7.30 -15.94
N GLU A 28 -10.39 7.80 -15.64
CA GLU A 28 -9.21 6.98 -15.45
C GLU A 28 -9.35 6.02 -14.25
N ALA A 29 -9.86 6.51 -13.13
CA ALA A 29 -10.09 5.68 -11.94
C ALA A 29 -11.11 4.57 -12.22
N LEU A 30 -12.20 4.86 -12.96
CA LEU A 30 -13.19 3.87 -13.35
C LEU A 30 -12.63 2.84 -14.33
N GLN A 31 -11.77 3.26 -15.27
CA GLN A 31 -11.07 2.32 -16.18
C GLN A 31 -10.11 1.42 -15.40
N ALA A 32 -9.34 1.97 -14.47
CA ALA A 32 -8.45 1.20 -13.62
C ALA A 32 -9.21 0.17 -12.78
N LEU A 33 -10.34 0.58 -12.20
CA LEU A 33 -11.22 -0.30 -11.44
C LEU A 33 -11.78 -1.44 -12.30
N ALA A 34 -12.19 -1.13 -13.55
CA ALA A 34 -12.65 -2.14 -14.49
C ALA A 34 -11.55 -3.17 -14.83
N LYS A 35 -10.30 -2.72 -15.03
CA LYS A 35 -9.15 -3.60 -15.24
C LYS A 35 -8.89 -4.49 -14.01
N LEU A 36 -8.96 -3.94 -12.79
CA LEU A 36 -8.79 -4.72 -11.56
C LEU A 36 -9.90 -5.74 -11.32
N ALA A 37 -11.09 -5.50 -11.86
CA ALA A 37 -12.24 -6.40 -11.76
C ALA A 37 -12.26 -7.50 -12.84
N CYS A 38 -11.29 -7.51 -13.78
CA CYS A 38 -11.20 -8.56 -14.80
C CYS A 38 -10.94 -9.92 -14.17
N LYS A 39 -11.44 -10.98 -14.83
CA LYS A 39 -11.32 -12.36 -14.33
C LYS A 39 -9.87 -12.79 -14.10
N GLU A 40 -8.96 -12.40 -15.00
CA GLU A 40 -7.52 -12.70 -14.88
C GLU A 40 -6.86 -12.06 -13.66
N VAL A 41 -7.41 -10.94 -13.21
CA VAL A 41 -6.93 -10.22 -12.02
C VAL A 41 -7.54 -10.78 -10.74
N VAL A 42 -8.80 -11.23 -10.80
CA VAL A 42 -9.58 -11.69 -9.63
C VAL A 42 -9.28 -13.15 -9.26
N ASP A 43 -8.48 -13.88 -10.04
CA ASP A 43 -8.02 -15.21 -9.65
C ASP A 43 -7.21 -15.14 -8.34
N ASN A 44 -7.70 -15.79 -7.30
CA ASN A 44 -7.21 -15.73 -5.92
C ASN A 44 -6.47 -17.00 -5.48
N THR A 45 -5.90 -17.75 -6.40
CA THR A 45 -5.16 -18.98 -6.09
C THR A 45 -3.86 -18.75 -5.32
N SER A 46 -3.36 -17.50 -5.32
CA SER A 46 -2.13 -17.09 -4.65
C SER A 46 -2.30 -15.71 -3.99
N PHE A 47 -1.56 -15.44 -2.90
CA PHE A 47 -1.60 -14.15 -2.17
C PHE A 47 -0.86 -13.03 -2.92
N HIS A 48 -1.38 -12.69 -4.10
CA HIS A 48 -0.86 -11.64 -4.97
C HIS A 48 -1.78 -10.43 -5.01
N SER A 49 -1.22 -9.23 -5.00
CA SER A 49 -1.93 -7.97 -5.24
C SER A 49 -1.38 -7.24 -6.45
N VAL A 50 -2.24 -6.60 -7.24
CA VAL A 50 -1.83 -5.82 -8.41
C VAL A 50 -1.14 -4.53 -7.97
N VAL A 51 0.08 -4.31 -8.47
CA VAL A 51 0.84 -3.07 -8.28
C VAL A 51 0.73 -2.12 -9.48
N GLY A 52 0.32 -2.64 -10.64
CA GLY A 52 0.19 -1.89 -11.89
C GLY A 52 -0.04 -2.81 -13.07
N PHE A 53 -0.04 -2.23 -14.26
CA PHE A 53 -0.13 -2.95 -15.53
C PHE A 53 1.11 -2.66 -16.37
N ASP A 54 1.64 -3.68 -17.04
CA ASP A 54 2.77 -3.53 -17.95
C ASP A 54 2.36 -2.77 -19.24
N PRO A 55 3.32 -2.45 -20.15
CA PRO A 55 2.99 -1.79 -21.42
C PRO A 55 2.05 -2.56 -22.35
N HIS A 56 1.80 -3.84 -22.08
CA HIS A 56 0.87 -4.71 -22.82
C HIS A 56 -0.45 -4.90 -22.07
N ASP A 57 -0.76 -4.04 -21.09
CA ASP A 57 -1.95 -4.11 -20.24
C ASP A 57 -2.07 -5.39 -19.39
N LYS A 58 -0.98 -6.11 -19.17
CA LYS A 58 -0.97 -7.28 -18.29
C LYS A 58 -0.76 -6.85 -16.84
N PRO A 59 -1.51 -7.44 -15.88
CA PRO A 59 -1.36 -7.11 -14.48
C PRO A 59 0.01 -7.57 -13.96
N VAL A 60 0.67 -6.70 -13.21
CA VAL A 60 1.91 -6.98 -12.50
C VAL A 60 1.59 -7.10 -11.01
N PHE A 61 2.10 -8.15 -10.39
CA PHE A 61 1.69 -8.53 -9.04
C PHE A 61 2.82 -8.39 -8.02
N TRP A 62 2.46 -7.92 -6.83
CA TRP A 62 3.21 -8.11 -5.62
C TRP A 62 2.80 -9.42 -4.96
N ASP A 63 3.72 -10.35 -4.82
CA ASP A 63 3.55 -11.58 -4.05
C ASP A 63 3.82 -11.28 -2.57
N MET A 64 2.76 -11.18 -1.77
CA MET A 64 2.84 -10.86 -0.35
C MET A 64 3.59 -11.93 0.46
N THR A 65 3.66 -13.16 -0.05
CA THR A 65 4.38 -14.26 0.61
C THR A 65 5.89 -14.17 0.41
N LYS A 66 6.36 -13.32 -0.49
CA LYS A 66 7.80 -13.14 -0.80
C LYS A 66 8.43 -11.96 -0.08
N GLY A 67 7.65 -11.16 0.63
CA GLY A 67 8.17 -10.07 1.45
C GLY A 67 7.41 -8.77 1.31
N ASN A 68 7.91 -7.76 2.01
CA ASN A 68 7.30 -6.45 2.10
C ASN A 68 7.46 -5.63 0.82
N LEU A 69 6.55 -4.66 0.63
CA LEU A 69 6.55 -3.74 -0.48
C LEU A 69 6.92 -2.32 -0.02
N LEU A 70 7.93 -1.75 -0.65
CA LEU A 70 8.25 -0.34 -0.53
C LEU A 70 7.74 0.41 -1.76
N VAL A 71 6.97 1.47 -1.57
CA VAL A 71 6.48 2.38 -2.61
C VAL A 71 7.10 3.74 -2.41
N VAL A 72 7.86 4.21 -3.39
CA VAL A 72 8.53 5.51 -3.34
C VAL A 72 8.19 6.34 -4.57
N ASN A 73 7.70 7.56 -4.33
CA ASN A 73 7.41 8.49 -5.41
C ASN A 73 7.43 9.93 -4.88
N LYS A 74 8.20 10.83 -5.45
CA LYS A 74 8.37 12.19 -4.99
C LYS A 74 7.21 13.14 -5.37
N VAL A 75 6.46 12.81 -6.42
CA VAL A 75 5.47 13.72 -7.00
C VAL A 75 4.08 13.50 -6.40
N GLY A 76 3.52 14.59 -5.90
CA GLY A 76 2.12 14.70 -5.51
C GLY A 76 1.86 14.56 -4.02
N LYS A 77 0.85 15.27 -3.55
CA LYS A 77 0.37 15.21 -2.16
C LYS A 77 -0.29 13.87 -1.81
N ALA A 78 -0.51 13.02 -2.79
CA ALA A 78 -1.35 11.83 -2.69
C ALA A 78 -0.62 10.56 -3.13
N ILE A 79 0.55 10.33 -2.60
CA ILE A 79 1.24 9.06 -2.78
C ILE A 79 0.51 7.90 -2.15
N ASP A 80 -0.15 8.18 -1.06
CA ASP A 80 -1.05 7.23 -0.45
C ASP A 80 -2.07 6.70 -1.46
N SER A 81 -2.37 7.50 -2.49
CA SER A 81 -3.32 7.13 -3.50
C SER A 81 -2.75 6.30 -4.66
N LEU A 82 -1.53 6.56 -5.15
CA LEU A 82 -1.05 5.89 -6.37
C LEU A 82 -0.74 4.40 -6.18
N GLY A 83 0.19 4.10 -5.29
CA GLY A 83 0.62 2.72 -5.09
C GLY A 83 -0.27 1.96 -4.12
N CYS A 84 -0.47 2.49 -2.92
CA CYS A 84 -1.19 1.79 -1.86
C CYS A 84 -2.65 1.54 -2.18
N THR A 85 -3.35 2.52 -2.74
CA THR A 85 -4.77 2.40 -3.03
C THR A 85 -5.04 1.31 -4.06
N MET A 86 -4.24 1.25 -5.13
CA MET A 86 -4.37 0.23 -6.15
C MET A 86 -4.14 -1.18 -5.57
N VAL A 87 -3.10 -1.33 -4.76
CA VAL A 87 -2.81 -2.59 -4.05
C VAL A 87 -3.98 -2.98 -3.16
N LEU A 88 -4.47 -2.08 -2.31
CA LEU A 88 -5.55 -2.39 -1.38
C LEU A 88 -6.88 -2.68 -2.10
N VAL A 89 -7.22 -1.93 -3.14
CA VAL A 89 -8.42 -2.22 -3.96
C VAL A 89 -8.28 -3.58 -4.64
N SER A 90 -7.11 -3.91 -5.17
CA SER A 90 -6.87 -5.25 -5.72
C SER A 90 -7.10 -6.34 -4.66
N LEU A 91 -6.63 -6.15 -3.43
CA LEU A 91 -6.84 -7.11 -2.34
C LEU A 91 -8.32 -7.34 -2.04
N ILE A 92 -9.10 -6.28 -1.85
CA ILE A 92 -10.51 -6.40 -1.51
C ILE A 92 -11.38 -6.95 -2.65
N LEU A 93 -10.92 -6.84 -3.91
CA LEU A 93 -11.60 -7.44 -5.07
C LEU A 93 -11.23 -8.91 -5.29
N ARG A 94 -10.04 -9.32 -4.86
CA ARG A 94 -9.52 -10.68 -5.09
C ARG A 94 -9.85 -11.64 -3.97
N PHE A 95 -9.88 -11.17 -2.73
CA PHE A 95 -9.95 -12.01 -1.54
C PHE A 95 -11.23 -11.73 -0.73
N SER A 96 -11.65 -12.69 0.04
CA SER A 96 -12.60 -12.46 1.13
C SER A 96 -11.87 -11.99 2.38
N LYS A 97 -12.57 -11.36 3.33
CA LYS A 97 -11.99 -10.96 4.62
C LYS A 97 -11.46 -12.14 5.47
N LYS A 98 -11.89 -13.36 5.17
CA LYS A 98 -11.36 -14.58 5.81
C LYS A 98 -9.99 -14.97 5.25
N GLN A 99 -9.66 -14.48 4.05
CA GLN A 99 -8.38 -14.77 3.39
C GLN A 99 -7.36 -13.65 3.58
N VAL A 100 -7.80 -12.39 3.48
CA VAL A 100 -6.92 -11.22 3.62
C VAL A 100 -7.61 -10.13 4.43
N GLN A 101 -6.89 -9.53 5.34
CA GLN A 101 -7.28 -8.35 6.12
C GLN A 101 -6.15 -7.33 6.08
N TYR A 102 -6.45 -6.06 6.40
CA TYR A 102 -5.42 -5.03 6.46
C TYR A 102 -5.65 -4.02 7.58
N TYR A 103 -4.54 -3.37 7.99
CA TYR A 103 -4.51 -2.19 8.83
C TYR A 103 -3.99 -1.01 8.03
N LEU A 104 -4.54 0.19 8.27
CA LEU A 104 -4.14 1.42 7.60
C LEU A 104 -3.54 2.41 8.59
N PHE A 105 -2.31 2.83 8.32
CA PHE A 105 -1.65 3.93 9.02
C PHE A 105 -1.29 4.98 7.97
N THR A 106 -2.02 6.08 7.93
CA THR A 106 -1.86 7.10 6.90
C THR A 106 -1.63 8.48 7.50
N TYR A 107 -0.95 9.34 6.75
CA TYR A 107 -0.86 10.74 7.14
C TYR A 107 -2.20 11.45 6.97
N ASP A 108 -2.79 11.34 5.77
CA ASP A 108 -4.11 11.88 5.42
C ASP A 108 -5.22 10.85 5.71
N ALA A 109 -6.47 11.29 5.71
CA ALA A 109 -7.60 10.36 5.82
C ALA A 109 -7.67 9.45 4.59
N PRO A 110 -7.64 8.14 4.78
CA PRO A 110 -7.87 7.23 3.67
C PRO A 110 -9.32 7.33 3.19
N PRO A 111 -9.58 7.01 1.90
CA PRO A 111 -10.93 6.96 1.37
C PRO A 111 -11.84 6.08 2.21
N SER A 112 -13.13 6.49 2.35
CA SER A 112 -14.10 5.78 3.19
C SER A 112 -14.26 4.31 2.77
N TYR A 113 -14.27 4.02 1.46
CA TYR A 113 -14.38 2.67 0.94
C TYR A 113 -13.20 1.75 1.29
N LEU A 114 -12.05 2.30 1.70
CA LEU A 114 -10.96 1.52 2.30
C LEU A 114 -11.10 1.42 3.81
N ARG A 115 -11.33 2.56 4.47
CA ARG A 115 -11.41 2.63 5.93
C ARG A 115 -12.60 1.87 6.51
N GLU A 116 -13.74 1.91 5.82
CA GLU A 116 -15.01 1.32 6.25
C GLU A 116 -15.26 -0.07 5.62
N ASN A 117 -14.29 -0.56 4.83
CA ASN A 117 -14.38 -1.88 4.21
C ASN A 117 -14.27 -2.99 5.25
N GLU A 118 -14.96 -4.10 5.03
CA GLU A 118 -14.95 -5.27 5.94
C GLU A 118 -13.56 -5.92 6.10
N HIS A 119 -12.63 -5.70 5.16
CA HIS A 119 -11.25 -6.18 5.25
C HIS A 119 -10.37 -5.30 6.16
N CYS A 120 -10.81 -4.07 6.44
CA CYS A 120 -10.08 -3.14 7.29
C CYS A 120 -10.29 -3.49 8.76
N THR A 121 -9.26 -3.99 9.42
CA THR A 121 -9.30 -4.33 10.84
C THR A 121 -9.13 -3.10 11.71
N GLY A 122 -8.38 -2.11 11.24
CA GLY A 122 -8.20 -0.84 11.91
C GLY A 122 -7.53 0.21 11.04
N SER A 123 -7.86 1.47 11.27
CA SER A 123 -7.23 2.59 10.57
C SER A 123 -6.96 3.77 11.49
N VAL A 124 -5.83 4.44 11.23
CA VAL A 124 -5.42 5.68 11.90
C VAL A 124 -4.93 6.67 10.87
N SER A 125 -5.31 7.92 11.03
CA SER A 125 -4.81 9.05 10.24
C SER A 125 -4.09 10.05 11.15
N ALA A 126 -2.86 10.43 10.81
CA ALA A 126 -2.07 11.36 11.61
C ALA A 126 -2.67 12.76 11.69
N ILE A 127 -3.42 13.21 10.67
CA ILE A 127 -4.08 14.53 10.67
C ILE A 127 -5.33 14.54 11.53
N TYR A 128 -6.14 13.48 11.46
CA TYR A 128 -7.46 13.44 12.07
C TYR A 128 -7.45 12.84 13.48
N ASP A 129 -6.61 11.83 13.68
CA ASP A 129 -6.47 11.17 14.98
C ASP A 129 -5.37 11.87 15.79
N LYS A 130 -5.59 13.12 16.18
CA LYS A 130 -4.67 13.89 17.06
C LYS A 130 -4.39 13.20 18.40
N ASN A 131 -5.11 12.12 18.69
CA ASN A 131 -4.93 11.33 19.88
C ASN A 131 -3.86 10.27 19.63
N TYR A 132 -2.64 10.53 20.09
CA TYR A 132 -1.50 9.60 20.04
C TYR A 132 -1.80 8.21 20.64
N ASN A 133 -2.83 8.05 21.42
CA ASN A 133 -3.17 6.78 22.05
C ASN A 133 -3.71 5.76 21.03
N ARG A 134 -4.46 6.20 20.00
CA ARG A 134 -5.12 5.27 19.08
C ARG A 134 -4.16 4.46 18.21
N TYR A 135 -3.07 5.05 17.72
CA TYR A 135 -2.09 4.26 16.98
C TYR A 135 -1.25 3.37 17.90
N GLY A 136 -0.97 3.81 19.13
CA GLY A 136 -0.36 2.96 20.15
C GLY A 136 -1.20 1.72 20.45
N GLU A 137 -2.52 1.87 20.56
CA GLU A 137 -3.47 0.76 20.73
C GLU A 137 -3.46 -0.19 19.53
N LEU A 138 -3.49 0.33 18.29
CA LEU A 138 -3.44 -0.52 17.10
C LEU A 138 -2.08 -1.21 16.96
N PHE A 139 -0.97 -0.56 17.31
CA PHE A 139 0.33 -1.21 17.32
C PHE A 139 0.41 -2.32 18.35
N ALA A 140 -0.13 -2.11 19.55
CA ALA A 140 -0.21 -3.14 20.56
C ALA A 140 -1.02 -4.35 20.07
N GLN A 141 -2.18 -4.11 19.45
CA GLN A 141 -3.02 -5.17 18.86
C GLN A 141 -2.27 -5.97 17.80
N ILE A 142 -1.57 -5.30 16.86
CA ILE A 142 -0.81 -5.97 15.81
C ILE A 142 0.36 -6.74 16.43
N PHE A 143 1.02 -6.19 17.43
CA PHE A 143 2.15 -6.84 18.09
C PHE A 143 1.73 -8.09 18.85
N ASP A 144 0.59 -8.02 19.54
CA ASP A 144 0.01 -9.18 20.21
C ASP A 144 -0.42 -10.25 19.19
N GLU A 145 -0.98 -9.86 18.07
CA GLU A 145 -1.30 -10.76 16.97
C GLU A 145 -0.06 -11.42 16.37
N LEU A 146 1.04 -10.68 16.16
CA LEU A 146 2.30 -11.25 15.70
C LEU A 146 2.86 -12.27 16.69
N LYS A 147 2.85 -11.95 18.00
CA LYS A 147 3.28 -12.86 19.07
C LYS A 147 2.41 -14.12 19.09
N TYR A 148 1.10 -13.96 18.98
CA TYR A 148 0.17 -15.09 18.93
C TYR A 148 0.47 -15.99 17.72
N ARG A 149 0.62 -15.42 16.52
CA ARG A 149 0.94 -16.18 15.31
C ARG A 149 2.26 -16.96 15.43
N LYS A 150 3.22 -16.43 16.14
CA LYS A 150 4.51 -17.09 16.39
C LYS A 150 4.38 -18.35 17.26
N THR A 151 3.29 -18.51 18.00
CA THR A 151 3.02 -19.71 18.81
C THR A 151 2.29 -20.82 18.07
N LEU A 152 1.78 -20.54 16.86
CA LEU A 152 0.95 -21.46 16.10
C LEU A 152 1.80 -22.42 15.24
N SER A 153 1.26 -23.61 14.99
CA SER A 153 1.77 -24.51 13.96
C SER A 153 1.50 -23.94 12.56
N GLU A 154 2.21 -24.45 11.54
CA GLU A 154 1.98 -24.04 10.15
C GLU A 154 0.53 -24.28 9.68
N GLU A 155 -0.09 -25.38 10.13
CA GLU A 155 -1.47 -25.70 9.80
C GLU A 155 -2.48 -24.72 10.42
N GLU A 156 -2.28 -24.35 11.68
CA GLU A 156 -3.11 -23.36 12.37
C GLU A 156 -2.92 -21.97 11.74
N LEU A 157 -1.68 -21.59 11.48
CA LEU A 157 -1.34 -20.34 10.84
C LEU A 157 -1.95 -20.23 9.44
N ALA A 158 -1.99 -21.34 8.66
CA ALA A 158 -2.59 -21.37 7.35
C ALA A 158 -4.11 -21.08 7.36
N ARG A 159 -4.80 -21.30 8.47
CA ARG A 159 -6.24 -21.01 8.63
C ARG A 159 -6.52 -19.54 8.95
N LEU A 160 -5.52 -18.78 9.40
CA LEU A 160 -5.69 -17.36 9.67
C LEU A 160 -5.64 -16.52 8.39
N PRO A 161 -6.31 -15.37 8.36
CA PRO A 161 -6.18 -14.45 7.24
C PRO A 161 -4.74 -13.95 7.09
N PHE A 162 -4.32 -13.71 5.86
CA PHE A 162 -3.10 -12.96 5.60
C PHE A 162 -3.33 -11.49 6.01
N LEU A 163 -2.41 -10.89 6.76
CA LEU A 163 -2.51 -9.48 7.17
C LEU A 163 -1.60 -8.61 6.32
N VAL A 164 -2.11 -7.45 5.91
CA VAL A 164 -1.33 -6.40 5.27
C VAL A 164 -1.32 -5.17 6.17
N ILE A 165 -0.14 -4.75 6.59
CA ILE A 165 0.04 -3.54 7.39
C ILE A 165 0.50 -2.43 6.44
N ALA A 166 -0.39 -1.50 6.12
CA ALA A 166 -0.13 -0.44 5.14
C ALA A 166 0.18 0.89 5.84
N PHE A 167 1.38 1.42 5.57
CA PHE A 167 1.83 2.73 6.04
C PHE A 167 1.94 3.70 4.87
N GLY A 168 1.17 4.78 4.92
CA GLY A 168 1.22 5.86 3.93
C GLY A 168 1.76 7.16 4.53
N ASN A 169 3.00 7.54 4.24
CA ASN A 169 3.72 8.70 4.79
C ASN A 169 3.70 8.80 6.33
N PHE A 170 3.37 7.70 7.00
CA PHE A 170 3.14 7.67 8.44
C PHE A 170 4.40 7.36 9.24
N THR A 171 5.35 6.65 8.65
CA THR A 171 6.51 6.07 9.33
C THR A 171 7.37 7.10 10.07
N ARG A 172 7.53 8.29 9.50
CA ARG A 172 8.29 9.37 10.13
C ARG A 172 7.70 9.87 11.47
N TYR A 173 6.39 9.69 11.67
CA TYR A 173 5.73 10.10 12.93
C TYR A 173 5.88 9.08 14.04
N ILE A 174 6.25 7.86 13.68
CA ILE A 174 6.31 6.74 14.61
C ILE A 174 7.69 6.62 15.24
N LEU A 175 8.74 6.88 14.49
CA LEU A 175 10.12 6.55 14.87
C LEU A 175 10.79 7.57 15.77
N GLU A 176 10.28 8.78 15.81
CA GLU A 176 10.77 9.77 16.76
C GLU A 176 10.39 9.45 18.21
N ALA A 177 9.49 8.48 18.41
CA ALA A 177 8.78 8.38 19.67
C ALA A 177 9.27 7.27 20.62
N ASP A 178 9.84 6.11 20.17
CA ASP A 178 10.00 5.07 21.20
C ASP A 178 10.85 3.84 20.78
N GLU A 179 11.87 3.53 21.59
CA GLU A 179 12.62 2.25 21.54
C GLU A 179 11.70 1.03 21.74
N ARG A 180 10.56 1.19 22.44
CA ARG A 180 9.56 0.12 22.64
C ARG A 180 9.02 -0.45 21.34
N PHE A 181 9.00 0.33 20.26
CA PHE A 181 8.54 -0.15 18.96
C PHE A 181 9.62 -0.87 18.15
N SER A 182 10.87 -0.88 18.57
CA SER A 182 11.95 -1.52 17.82
C SER A 182 11.75 -3.04 17.70
N GLU A 183 11.27 -3.71 18.75
CA GLU A 183 10.95 -5.13 18.72
C GLU A 183 9.77 -5.43 17.81
N PHE A 184 8.71 -4.61 17.87
CA PHE A 184 7.57 -4.70 16.98
C PHE A 184 7.98 -4.59 15.51
N TYR A 185 8.80 -3.59 15.15
CA TYR A 185 9.24 -3.40 13.77
C TYR A 185 10.18 -4.50 13.31
N SER A 186 11.07 -4.96 14.16
CA SER A 186 11.93 -6.09 13.85
C SER A 186 11.07 -7.32 13.53
N MET A 187 10.11 -7.65 14.38
CA MET A 187 9.21 -8.77 14.16
C MET A 187 8.37 -8.60 12.90
N LEU A 188 7.76 -7.43 12.69
CA LEU A 188 6.93 -7.13 11.51
C LEU A 188 7.74 -7.26 10.21
N LEU A 189 8.92 -6.64 10.16
CA LEU A 189 9.66 -6.52 8.90
C LEU A 189 10.53 -7.73 8.59
N GLN A 190 11.03 -8.44 9.59
CA GLN A 190 11.93 -9.58 9.39
C GLN A 190 11.22 -10.93 9.48
N GLU A 191 10.25 -11.08 10.38
CA GLU A 191 9.54 -12.32 10.61
C GLU A 191 8.11 -12.31 10.02
N GLY A 192 7.53 -11.13 9.75
CA GLY A 192 6.12 -10.99 9.39
C GLY A 192 5.67 -11.92 8.27
N THR A 193 6.47 -12.04 7.21
CA THR A 193 6.11 -12.88 6.06
C THR A 193 5.93 -14.36 6.44
N SER A 194 6.78 -14.90 7.32
CA SER A 194 6.65 -16.26 7.83
C SER A 194 5.42 -16.41 8.75
N LEU A 195 4.94 -15.33 9.33
CA LEU A 195 3.75 -15.25 10.16
C LEU A 195 2.49 -14.88 9.37
N ARG A 196 2.53 -14.90 8.04
CA ARG A 196 1.46 -14.46 7.12
C ARG A 196 1.07 -13.01 7.33
N VAL A 197 2.07 -12.15 7.52
CA VAL A 197 1.92 -10.70 7.62
C VAL A 197 2.90 -10.04 6.67
N ALA A 198 2.44 -9.16 5.81
CA ALA A 198 3.29 -8.33 4.96
C ALA A 198 3.10 -6.85 5.29
N CYS A 199 4.19 -6.11 5.21
CA CYS A 199 4.19 -4.67 5.37
C CYS A 199 4.25 -4.00 3.99
N MET A 200 3.43 -2.97 3.79
CA MET A 200 3.50 -2.06 2.66
C MET A 200 3.79 -0.66 3.18
N ILE A 201 4.90 -0.07 2.75
CA ILE A 201 5.27 1.29 3.12
C ILE A 201 5.25 2.15 1.86
N ALA A 202 4.49 3.25 1.90
CA ALA A 202 4.54 4.27 0.87
C ALA A 202 5.09 5.58 1.44
N THR A 203 6.08 6.16 0.75
CA THR A 203 6.73 7.39 1.18
C THR A 203 6.99 8.34 0.01
N THR A 204 6.84 9.66 0.29
CA THR A 204 7.26 10.74 -0.61
C THR A 204 8.66 11.24 -0.31
N ARG A 205 9.20 10.88 0.83
CA ARG A 205 10.49 11.36 1.36
C ARG A 205 11.35 10.18 1.74
N PHE A 206 11.83 9.48 0.73
CA PHE A 206 12.66 8.30 0.91
C PHE A 206 13.90 8.58 1.78
N GLU A 207 14.48 9.75 1.66
CA GLU A 207 15.66 10.16 2.43
C GLU A 207 15.41 10.12 3.95
N ASN A 208 14.15 10.25 4.33
CA ASN A 208 13.71 10.24 5.73
C ASN A 208 12.90 9.00 6.07
N GLU A 209 12.98 7.93 5.23
CA GLU A 209 12.24 6.70 5.48
C GLU A 209 13.03 5.76 6.41
N PRO A 210 12.72 5.79 7.70
CA PRO A 210 13.54 5.13 8.69
C PRO A 210 13.47 3.61 8.65
N PHE A 211 12.35 3.02 8.22
CA PHE A 211 12.21 1.57 8.14
C PHE A 211 13.11 0.99 7.06
N TYR A 212 13.17 1.62 5.88
CA TYR A 212 14.05 1.16 4.84
C TYR A 212 15.52 1.28 5.25
N HIS A 213 15.94 2.43 5.77
CA HIS A 213 17.34 2.65 6.15
C HIS A 213 17.79 1.73 7.28
N ARG A 214 16.89 1.38 8.19
CA ARG A 214 17.18 0.44 9.28
C ARG A 214 17.07 -1.02 8.85
N TYR A 215 16.18 -1.36 7.90
CA TYR A 215 15.88 -2.73 7.47
C TYR A 215 15.82 -2.85 5.93
N PRO A 216 16.90 -2.51 5.19
CA PRO A 216 16.85 -2.42 3.73
C PRO A 216 16.56 -3.77 3.06
N ASN A 217 17.00 -4.88 3.66
CA ASN A 217 16.77 -6.23 3.16
C ASN A 217 15.34 -6.74 3.37
N SER A 218 14.53 -6.05 4.18
CA SER A 218 13.15 -6.44 4.44
C SER A 218 12.18 -6.03 3.33
N PHE A 219 12.66 -5.29 2.30
CA PHE A 219 11.85 -4.82 1.18
C PHE A 219 12.36 -5.39 -0.16
N PRO A 220 12.14 -6.68 -0.41
CA PRO A 220 12.54 -7.30 -1.68
C PRO A 220 11.69 -6.83 -2.87
N CYS A 221 10.50 -6.26 -2.60
CA CYS A 221 9.61 -5.70 -3.59
C CYS A 221 9.60 -4.17 -3.46
N ARG A 222 9.81 -3.47 -4.59
CA ARG A 222 9.90 -2.02 -4.62
C ARG A 222 9.12 -1.48 -5.81
N LEU A 223 8.31 -0.46 -5.57
CA LEU A 223 7.58 0.29 -6.59
C LEU A 223 8.10 1.73 -6.57
N VAL A 224 8.89 2.08 -7.57
CA VAL A 224 9.64 3.34 -7.62
C VAL A 224 9.12 4.21 -8.76
N GLY A 225 8.58 5.35 -8.41
CA GLY A 225 8.07 6.34 -9.36
C GLY A 225 9.07 7.45 -9.64
N ASN A 226 8.57 8.68 -9.70
CA ASN A 226 9.40 9.86 -9.90
C ASN A 226 10.19 10.15 -8.61
N VAL A 227 11.49 9.91 -8.64
CA VAL A 227 12.42 10.10 -7.54
C VAL A 227 13.70 10.76 -8.05
N PHE A 228 14.57 11.22 -7.15
CA PHE A 228 15.88 11.69 -7.54
C PHE A 228 16.75 10.56 -8.12
N PRO A 229 17.66 10.82 -9.08
CA PRO A 229 18.53 9.80 -9.67
C PRO A 229 19.32 8.99 -8.63
N ALA A 230 19.83 9.63 -7.58
CA ALA A 230 20.52 8.95 -6.50
C ALA A 230 19.61 7.93 -5.78
N THR A 231 18.37 8.31 -5.48
CA THR A 231 17.36 7.41 -4.88
C THR A 231 17.01 6.27 -5.81
N ALA A 232 16.85 6.54 -7.12
CA ALA A 232 16.60 5.50 -8.10
C ALA A 232 17.75 4.48 -8.16
N SER A 233 19.01 4.97 -8.13
CA SER A 233 20.19 4.10 -8.13
C SER A 233 20.30 3.22 -6.89
N GLU A 234 19.80 3.69 -5.75
CA GLU A 234 19.77 2.90 -4.52
C GLU A 234 18.67 1.83 -4.54
N LEU A 235 17.51 2.16 -5.12
CA LEU A 235 16.32 1.33 -5.03
C LEU A 235 16.16 0.32 -6.16
N LEU A 236 16.77 0.57 -7.33
CA LEU A 236 16.57 -0.22 -8.53
C LEU A 236 17.84 -0.97 -8.93
N LEU A 237 17.65 -2.17 -9.50
CA LEU A 237 18.76 -3.03 -9.95
C LEU A 237 19.54 -2.45 -11.13
N SER A 238 18.86 -1.76 -12.01
CA SER A 238 19.48 -1.09 -13.15
C SER A 238 18.84 0.29 -13.30
N VAL A 239 19.67 1.31 -13.14
CA VAL A 239 19.33 2.65 -13.59
C VAL A 239 19.67 2.69 -15.07
N THR A 240 18.69 2.42 -15.92
CA THR A 240 18.85 2.69 -17.35
C THR A 240 18.85 4.21 -17.55
N ASP A 241 19.48 4.70 -18.61
CA ASP A 241 19.51 6.13 -18.98
C ASP A 241 18.11 6.78 -19.02
N GLN A 242 17.05 5.99 -19.11
CA GLN A 242 15.66 6.40 -19.00
C GLN A 242 15.26 6.93 -17.62
N ILE A 243 15.96 6.54 -16.54
CA ILE A 243 15.70 7.06 -15.19
C ILE A 243 16.53 8.33 -14.93
N GLY A 244 17.66 8.49 -15.62
CA GLY A 244 18.59 9.63 -15.41
C GLY A 244 18.14 10.95 -16.04
N ASN A 245 17.40 10.91 -17.13
CA ASN A 245 17.04 12.09 -17.92
C ASN A 245 15.55 12.33 -18.08
N GLU A 246 14.73 11.32 -17.96
CA GLU A 246 13.28 11.44 -18.02
C GLU A 246 12.69 10.80 -16.77
N ASN A 247 12.23 11.64 -15.85
CA ASN A 247 11.33 11.16 -14.79
C ASN A 247 10.23 10.34 -15.47
N PRO A 248 9.93 9.11 -15.00
CA PRO A 248 8.83 8.37 -15.58
C PRO A 248 7.61 9.27 -15.60
N PRO A 249 6.85 9.32 -16.73
CA PRO A 249 5.66 10.16 -16.81
C PRO A 249 4.81 9.92 -15.57
N THR A 250 4.19 10.96 -15.06
CA THR A 250 3.21 10.85 -13.97
C THR A 250 2.31 9.64 -14.23
N LYS A 251 2.24 8.68 -13.31
CA LYS A 251 1.51 7.39 -13.38
C LYS A 251 2.32 6.19 -13.90
N LYS A 252 3.57 6.34 -14.29
CA LYS A 252 4.46 5.20 -14.56
C LYS A 252 5.44 5.03 -13.42
N MET A 253 5.67 3.81 -13.01
CA MET A 253 6.60 3.44 -11.95
C MET A 253 7.39 2.20 -12.36
N PHE A 254 8.55 2.00 -11.78
CA PHE A 254 9.30 0.76 -11.93
C PHE A 254 8.97 -0.17 -10.77
N PHE A 255 8.45 -1.34 -11.08
CA PHE A 255 8.29 -2.40 -10.09
C PHE A 255 9.49 -3.33 -10.16
N GLN A 256 10.16 -3.48 -9.05
CA GLN A 256 11.24 -4.42 -8.86
C GLN A 256 10.81 -5.50 -7.87
N ALA A 257 10.99 -6.76 -8.26
CA ALA A 257 10.84 -7.90 -7.39
C ALA A 257 11.97 -8.88 -7.66
N ASN A 258 12.73 -9.25 -6.63
CA ASN A 258 13.91 -10.09 -6.75
C ASN A 258 14.93 -9.53 -7.77
N LYS A 259 15.14 -10.27 -8.89
CA LYS A 259 16.06 -9.90 -9.97
C LYS A 259 15.35 -9.35 -11.21
N THR A 260 14.07 -9.06 -11.13
CA THR A 260 13.28 -8.53 -12.26
C THR A 260 12.87 -7.09 -11.99
N GLN A 261 12.89 -6.29 -13.05
CA GLN A 261 12.42 -4.91 -13.03
C GLN A 261 11.47 -4.70 -14.21
N THR A 262 10.28 -4.19 -13.94
CA THR A 262 9.23 -4.00 -14.94
C THR A 262 8.69 -2.57 -14.84
N LEU A 263 8.55 -1.89 -15.98
CA LEU A 263 7.81 -0.63 -16.03
C LEU A 263 6.32 -0.93 -15.92
N VAL A 264 5.65 -0.28 -14.98
CA VAL A 264 4.22 -0.46 -14.74
C VAL A 264 3.50 0.88 -14.79
N GLN A 265 2.30 0.86 -15.33
CA GLN A 265 1.37 1.96 -15.22
C GLN A 265 0.52 1.76 -13.97
N THR A 266 0.62 2.70 -13.06
CA THR A 266 -0.24 2.77 -11.87
C THR A 266 -1.39 3.73 -12.13
N HIS A 267 -2.53 3.49 -11.52
CA HIS A 267 -3.72 4.32 -11.69
C HIS A 267 -4.20 4.85 -10.34
N HIS A 268 -4.63 6.10 -10.32
CA HIS A 268 -5.34 6.65 -9.19
C HIS A 268 -6.75 6.07 -9.13
N ILE A 269 -7.03 5.25 -8.14
CA ILE A 269 -8.40 4.76 -7.88
C ILE A 269 -9.11 5.67 -6.88
N ALA A 270 -8.33 6.39 -6.08
CA ALA A 270 -8.89 7.34 -5.14
C ALA A 270 -8.12 8.65 -5.19
N LEU A 271 -8.78 9.69 -5.60
CA LEU A 271 -8.37 11.06 -5.34
C LEU A 271 -9.15 11.52 -4.11
N GLY A 272 -8.50 11.40 -2.96
CA GLY A 272 -9.10 11.83 -1.71
C GLY A 272 -8.94 13.31 -1.48
N VAL A 273 -9.59 13.90 -0.80
CA VAL A 273 -9.82 14.79 0.34
C VAL A 273 -8.67 15.79 0.66
N ALA A 274 -7.45 15.65 0.16
CA ALA A 274 -6.31 16.40 0.68
C ALA A 274 -6.17 17.86 0.19
N LEU A 275 -7.04 18.36 -0.68
CA LEU A 275 -6.82 19.69 -1.28
C LEU A 275 -7.53 20.86 -0.58
N ASN A 276 -8.44 20.61 0.36
CA ASN A 276 -9.15 21.69 1.06
C ASN A 276 -9.30 21.43 2.56
N CYS A 277 -8.18 21.23 3.26
CA CYS A 277 -8.20 21.39 4.71
C CYS A 277 -7.97 22.87 5.04
N PRO A 278 -8.94 23.62 5.59
CA PRO A 278 -8.80 25.04 5.91
C PRO A 278 -7.74 25.36 6.97
N ILE A 279 -7.13 24.34 7.55
CA ILE A 279 -6.20 24.46 8.69
C ILE A 279 -4.77 24.81 8.25
N LEU A 280 -4.46 24.82 6.95
CA LEU A 280 -3.12 25.17 6.47
C LEU A 280 -2.98 26.63 5.98
N ASN A 281 -4.02 27.46 6.14
CA ASN A 281 -4.01 28.88 5.81
C ASN A 281 -4.19 29.77 7.06
N GLY A 282 -3.80 29.30 8.22
CA GLY A 282 -3.76 30.08 9.45
C GLY A 282 -2.37 30.13 10.02
#